data_4150562a249c6a68e2c53837940c5924
#
_entry.id   4150562a249c6a68e2c53837940c5924
#
_cell.length_a   1.000
_cell.length_b   1.000
_cell.length_c   1.000
_cell.angle_alpha   90.00
_cell.angle_beta   90.00
_cell.angle_gamma   90.00
#
_symmetry.space_group_name_H-M   'P 1'
#
loop_
_entity.id
_entity.type
_entity.pdbx_description
1 polymer ?
#
loop_
_entity_poly.entity_id
_entity_poly.type
_entity_poly.pdbx_seq_one_letter_code
_entity_poly.pdbx_strand_id
1 'polypeptide(L)'
;GNGTLDGSFRIPAKIPAGAKTVSFTGKGGSRASAVFVGQGQLTVNTLRQVNTITTIWVDPLAQTFVLDKATQLAGVDLWFTAKGGDVRLQIRDVANGVPSRTVLAEAHIPASSIVVSGGGHTRVLLPSPLSLAAGTEYAFVVLCDDAETALSVAELGKFDATAQQWVVSQPYQVGVLLSSSNASTWTAHQDRDLTFRLLEASFSGASSQQELGAVSVSGATDLLLLSLSETPNADTRVEYDMALPGGETLTVADGQPLRLAA
;
A
#
# COMPACT_ATOMS: atom_id res chain seq x y z
N GLY A 1 -25.18 -7.96 -46.28
CA GLY A 1 -24.05 -7.27 -45.69
C GLY A 1 -22.94 -8.26 -45.43
N ASN A 2 -21.68 -7.84 -45.55
CA ASN A 2 -20.48 -8.66 -45.37
C ASN A 2 -20.14 -8.96 -43.88
N GLY A 3 -20.98 -8.51 -42.94
CA GLY A 3 -20.79 -8.73 -41.50
C GLY A 3 -19.70 -7.87 -40.84
N THR A 4 -19.13 -6.91 -41.57
CA THR A 4 -18.17 -5.96 -41.02
C THR A 4 -18.84 -4.67 -40.57
N LEU A 5 -18.43 -4.13 -39.42
CA LEU A 5 -18.84 -2.85 -38.91
C LEU A 5 -17.59 -2.01 -38.65
N ASP A 6 -17.46 -0.90 -39.35
CA ASP A 6 -16.44 0.12 -39.08
C ASP A 6 -17.07 1.32 -38.40
N GLY A 7 -16.44 1.78 -37.35
CA GLY A 7 -16.91 2.92 -36.57
C GLY A 7 -15.82 3.50 -35.68
N SER A 8 -16.03 4.71 -35.25
CA SER A 8 -15.19 5.37 -34.24
C SER A 8 -16.02 5.78 -33.05
N PHE A 9 -15.45 5.70 -31.86
CA PHE A 9 -16.04 6.26 -30.65
C PHE A 9 -14.99 7.09 -29.92
N ARG A 10 -15.47 8.08 -29.20
CA ARG A 10 -14.61 8.95 -28.40
C ARG A 10 -14.55 8.40 -26.98
N ILE A 11 -13.34 8.18 -26.48
CA ILE A 11 -13.15 7.81 -25.09
C ILE A 11 -13.53 9.02 -24.22
N PRO A 12 -14.43 8.87 -23.22
CA PRO A 12 -14.78 9.95 -22.32
C PRO A 12 -13.56 10.51 -21.58
N ALA A 13 -13.61 11.78 -21.22
CA ALA A 13 -12.60 12.37 -20.35
C ALA A 13 -12.64 11.71 -18.96
N LYS A 14 -11.50 11.73 -18.25
CA LYS A 14 -11.35 11.19 -16.88
C LYS A 14 -11.47 9.67 -16.75
N ILE A 15 -11.22 8.92 -17.82
CA ILE A 15 -11.02 7.48 -17.70
C ILE A 15 -9.56 7.25 -17.27
N PRO A 16 -9.32 6.58 -16.13
CA PRO A 16 -7.98 6.25 -15.68
C PRO A 16 -7.22 5.48 -16.75
N ALA A 17 -5.92 5.70 -16.86
CA ALA A 17 -5.07 4.92 -17.75
C ALA A 17 -5.11 3.42 -17.36
N GLY A 18 -4.62 2.57 -18.23
CA GLY A 18 -4.61 1.13 -18.04
C GLY A 18 -5.44 0.37 -19.06
N ALA A 19 -5.44 -0.94 -18.92
CA ALA A 19 -6.21 -1.82 -19.80
C ALA A 19 -7.71 -1.64 -19.57
N LYS A 20 -8.41 -1.26 -20.62
CA LYS A 20 -9.88 -1.08 -20.61
C LYS A 20 -10.48 -2.00 -21.67
N THR A 21 -11.53 -2.70 -21.29
CA THR A 21 -12.29 -3.55 -22.22
C THR A 21 -13.48 -2.77 -22.75
N VAL A 22 -13.57 -2.66 -24.06
CA VAL A 22 -14.74 -2.14 -24.74
C VAL A 22 -15.54 -3.31 -25.27
N SER A 23 -16.80 -3.40 -24.89
CA SER A 23 -17.70 -4.45 -25.34
C SER A 23 -18.76 -3.87 -26.27
N PHE A 24 -18.96 -4.50 -27.39
CA PHE A 24 -19.97 -4.17 -28.37
C PHE A 24 -21.06 -5.24 -28.33
N THR A 25 -22.31 -4.82 -28.26
CA THR A 25 -23.44 -5.74 -28.30
C THR A 25 -24.38 -5.29 -29.42
N GLY A 26 -24.56 -6.16 -30.40
CA GLY A 26 -25.49 -5.92 -31.48
C GLY A 26 -26.94 -6.18 -31.06
N LYS A 27 -27.89 -5.54 -31.73
CA LYS A 27 -29.33 -5.70 -31.45
C LYS A 27 -29.82 -7.14 -31.59
N GLY A 28 -29.14 -7.95 -32.41
CA GLY A 28 -29.40 -9.40 -32.59
C GLY A 28 -28.66 -10.31 -31.61
N GLY A 29 -28.05 -9.78 -30.53
CA GLY A 29 -27.37 -10.57 -29.50
C GLY A 29 -25.91 -10.89 -29.79
N SER A 30 -25.37 -10.50 -30.94
CA SER A 30 -23.94 -10.66 -31.24
C SER A 30 -23.11 -9.80 -30.33
N ARG A 31 -21.97 -10.32 -29.88
CA ARG A 31 -21.04 -9.64 -28.96
C ARG A 31 -19.63 -9.70 -29.47
N ALA A 32 -18.92 -8.62 -29.30
CA ALA A 32 -17.47 -8.55 -29.50
C ALA A 32 -16.86 -7.67 -28.41
N SER A 33 -15.62 -7.93 -28.05
CA SER A 33 -14.89 -7.10 -27.12
C SER A 33 -13.46 -6.89 -27.61
N ALA A 34 -12.93 -5.71 -27.33
CA ALA A 34 -11.54 -5.36 -27.59
C ALA A 34 -10.95 -4.67 -26.36
N VAL A 35 -9.69 -4.92 -26.12
CA VAL A 35 -8.94 -4.25 -25.05
C VAL A 35 -8.12 -3.13 -25.67
N PHE A 36 -8.23 -1.92 -25.13
CA PHE A 36 -7.28 -0.84 -25.40
C PHE A 36 -6.52 -0.49 -24.13
N VAL A 37 -5.29 -0.03 -24.27
CA VAL A 37 -4.45 0.40 -23.17
C VAL A 37 -4.30 1.91 -23.26
N GLY A 38 -4.89 2.61 -22.29
CA GLY A 38 -4.64 4.04 -22.11
C GLY A 38 -3.27 4.23 -21.46
N GLN A 39 -2.40 5.02 -22.06
CA GLN A 39 -1.13 5.39 -21.46
C GLN A 39 -1.29 6.71 -20.72
N GLY A 40 -0.81 6.74 -19.46
CA GLY A 40 -0.72 7.98 -18.69
C GLY A 40 0.31 8.91 -19.32
N GLN A 41 0.00 10.20 -19.40
CA GLN A 41 0.96 11.21 -19.84
C GLN A 41 1.72 11.76 -18.65
N LEU A 42 3.04 11.71 -18.70
CA LEU A 42 3.88 12.51 -17.84
C LEU A 42 3.80 13.96 -18.32
N THR A 43 3.11 14.81 -17.57
CA THR A 43 3.08 16.24 -17.87
C THR A 43 4.19 16.94 -17.10
N VAL A 44 5.27 17.27 -17.79
CA VAL A 44 6.29 18.17 -17.27
C VAL A 44 5.79 19.59 -17.48
N ASN A 45 5.25 20.21 -16.45
CA ASN A 45 4.92 21.63 -16.49
C ASN A 45 6.17 22.44 -16.20
N THR A 46 6.78 22.98 -17.25
CA THR A 46 7.84 23.97 -17.12
C THR A 46 7.22 25.31 -16.78
N LEU A 47 6.96 25.57 -15.51
CA LEU A 47 6.67 26.93 -15.05
C LEU A 47 7.96 27.74 -15.09
N ARG A 48 7.98 28.81 -15.88
CA ARG A 48 9.00 29.86 -15.77
C ARG A 48 8.88 30.49 -14.39
N GLN A 49 9.87 30.24 -13.58
CA GLN A 49 10.14 30.70 -12.20
C GLN A 49 9.81 29.73 -11.08
N VAL A 50 10.89 29.09 -10.58
CA VAL A 50 11.19 28.86 -9.16
C VAL A 50 10.16 28.01 -8.40
N ASN A 51 9.95 26.81 -8.77
CA ASN A 51 9.50 25.68 -7.94
C ASN A 51 9.06 24.56 -8.87
N THR A 52 10.04 23.82 -9.38
CA THR A 52 9.70 22.65 -10.18
C THR A 52 9.40 21.51 -9.21
N ILE A 53 8.16 21.42 -8.75
CA ILE A 53 7.66 20.19 -8.14
C ILE A 53 7.44 19.26 -9.31
N THR A 54 8.27 18.24 -9.45
CA THR A 54 8.04 17.20 -10.44
C THR A 54 6.88 16.34 -9.94
N THR A 55 5.83 16.27 -10.72
CA THR A 55 4.57 15.58 -10.38
C THR A 55 4.47 14.31 -11.19
N ILE A 56 4.08 13.21 -10.57
CA ILE A 56 3.65 11.98 -11.23
C ILE A 56 2.20 11.68 -10.87
N TRP A 57 1.38 11.43 -11.89
CA TRP A 57 -0.01 11.05 -11.71
C TRP A 57 -0.10 9.60 -11.20
N VAL A 58 -1.01 9.36 -10.27
CA VAL A 58 -1.24 8.02 -9.73
C VAL A 58 -2.00 7.18 -10.75
N ASP A 59 -1.31 6.20 -11.32
CA ASP A 59 -1.84 5.27 -12.33
C ASP A 59 -1.18 3.92 -12.16
N PRO A 60 -1.59 3.06 -11.35
CA PRO A 60 -1.02 2.80 -10.02
C PRO A 60 0.50 3.07 -9.93
N LEU A 61 0.95 3.60 -8.82
CA LEU A 61 2.37 3.80 -8.52
C LEU A 61 2.82 2.89 -7.40
N ALA A 62 4.05 2.43 -7.47
CA ALA A 62 4.68 1.70 -6.39
C ALA A 62 6.11 2.19 -6.16
N GLN A 63 6.57 2.10 -4.93
CA GLN A 63 7.96 2.32 -4.56
C GLN A 63 8.44 1.11 -3.78
N THR A 64 9.51 0.48 -4.25
CA THR A 64 10.16 -0.60 -3.50
C THR A 64 11.07 -0.02 -2.42
N PHE A 65 11.28 -0.80 -1.37
CA PHE A 65 12.18 -0.44 -0.27
C PHE A 65 12.71 -1.69 0.44
N VAL A 66 13.86 -1.53 1.08
CA VAL A 66 14.49 -2.54 1.93
C VAL A 66 14.79 -1.90 3.29
N LEU A 67 14.63 -2.66 4.36
CA LEU A 67 14.92 -2.20 5.72
C LEU A 67 16.20 -2.84 6.23
N ASP A 68 17.05 -2.05 6.88
CA ASP A 68 18.33 -2.54 7.46
C ASP A 68 18.13 -3.39 8.71
N LYS A 69 16.99 -3.22 9.39
CA LYS A 69 16.61 -3.97 10.59
C LYS A 69 15.17 -4.45 10.49
N ALA A 70 14.85 -5.53 11.18
CA ALA A 70 13.46 -5.94 11.36
C ALA A 70 12.67 -4.81 12.03
N THR A 71 11.54 -4.43 11.46
CA THR A 71 10.80 -3.22 11.82
C THR A 71 9.31 -3.51 11.89
N GLN A 72 8.64 -2.88 12.84
CA GLN A 72 7.19 -2.81 12.90
C GLN A 72 6.74 -1.55 12.13
N LEU A 73 6.40 -1.70 10.85
CA LEU A 73 5.94 -0.59 10.02
C LEU A 73 4.57 -0.12 10.50
N ALA A 74 4.49 1.14 10.93
CA ALA A 74 3.24 1.77 11.39
C ALA A 74 2.49 2.48 10.26
N GLY A 75 3.19 2.92 9.22
CA GLY A 75 2.58 3.65 8.12
C GLY A 75 3.59 4.31 7.20
N VAL A 76 3.08 5.18 6.35
CA VAL A 76 3.87 5.93 5.36
C VAL A 76 3.38 7.37 5.30
N ASP A 77 4.29 8.34 5.34
CA ASP A 77 3.99 9.71 4.98
C ASP A 77 4.19 9.88 3.45
N LEU A 78 3.21 10.45 2.77
CA LEU A 78 3.19 10.71 1.34
C LEU A 78 3.00 12.21 1.05
N TRP A 79 3.66 12.70 0.01
CA TRP A 79 3.51 14.09 -0.46
C TRP A 79 2.67 14.13 -1.73
N PHE A 80 1.44 14.62 -1.60
CA PHE A 80 0.55 14.79 -2.73
C PHE A 80 0.72 16.18 -3.36
N THR A 81 0.77 16.23 -4.68
CA THR A 81 0.81 17.47 -5.46
C THR A 81 -0.54 17.84 -6.06
N ALA A 82 -1.42 16.87 -6.20
CA ALA A 82 -2.82 17.05 -6.58
C ALA A 82 -3.67 15.93 -5.98
N LYS A 83 -4.97 16.15 -5.83
CA LYS A 83 -5.93 15.15 -5.35
C LYS A 83 -7.24 15.22 -6.13
N GLY A 84 -7.80 14.08 -6.45
CA GLY A 84 -9.10 13.93 -7.08
C GLY A 84 -10.08 13.17 -6.19
N GLY A 85 -9.78 11.94 -5.87
CA GLY A 85 -10.62 11.03 -5.11
C GLY A 85 -9.92 10.38 -3.93
N ASP A 86 -10.55 9.34 -3.42
CA ASP A 86 -9.98 8.51 -2.36
C ASP A 86 -8.80 7.66 -2.89
N VAL A 87 -7.85 7.42 -2.02
CA VAL A 87 -6.64 6.68 -2.35
C VAL A 87 -6.52 5.46 -1.44
N ARG A 88 -5.97 4.37 -1.97
CA ARG A 88 -5.60 3.19 -1.20
C ARG A 88 -4.09 3.01 -1.21
N LEU A 89 -3.53 2.78 -0.04
CA LEU A 89 -2.13 2.41 0.14
C LEU A 89 -2.07 0.93 0.51
N GLN A 90 -1.33 0.14 -0.25
CA GLN A 90 -1.07 -1.26 0.04
C GLN A 90 0.40 -1.47 0.30
N ILE A 91 0.73 -2.29 1.29
CA ILE A 91 2.07 -2.84 1.46
C ILE A 91 2.06 -4.25 0.87
N ARG A 92 3.00 -4.54 -0.02
CA ARG A 92 3.11 -5.82 -0.72
C ARG A 92 4.52 -6.38 -0.61
N ASP A 93 4.64 -7.69 -0.69
CA ASP A 93 5.93 -8.33 -0.96
C ASP A 93 6.38 -8.07 -2.41
N VAL A 94 7.65 -8.25 -2.65
CA VAL A 94 8.28 -8.06 -3.96
C VAL A 94 8.76 -9.41 -4.49
N ALA A 95 8.44 -9.68 -5.74
CA ALA A 95 8.93 -10.84 -6.47
C ALA A 95 9.53 -10.38 -7.80
N ASN A 96 10.76 -10.77 -8.08
CA ASN A 96 11.47 -10.38 -9.31
C ASN A 96 11.56 -8.86 -9.52
N GLY A 97 11.73 -8.09 -8.42
CA GLY A 97 11.87 -6.63 -8.46
C GLY A 97 10.56 -5.87 -8.71
N VAL A 98 9.41 -6.52 -8.64
CA VAL A 98 8.11 -5.87 -8.79
C VAL A 98 7.14 -6.29 -7.67
N PRO A 99 6.18 -5.43 -7.29
CA PRO A 99 5.17 -5.78 -6.29
C PRO A 99 4.38 -7.01 -6.72
N SER A 100 4.30 -7.99 -5.84
CA SER A 100 3.49 -9.18 -6.06
C SER A 100 1.99 -8.88 -5.90
N ARG A 101 1.16 -9.90 -5.98
CA ARG A 101 -0.28 -9.79 -5.72
C ARG A 101 -0.64 -9.94 -4.25
N THR A 102 0.31 -10.36 -3.42
CA THR A 102 0.09 -10.53 -1.98
C THR A 102 0.06 -9.17 -1.30
N VAL A 103 -1.08 -8.80 -0.75
CA VAL A 103 -1.25 -7.60 0.06
C VAL A 103 -1.03 -7.97 1.53
N LEU A 104 0.03 -7.41 2.12
CA LEU A 104 0.38 -7.62 3.53
C LEU A 104 -0.42 -6.71 4.45
N ALA A 105 -0.67 -5.47 4.02
CA ALA A 105 -1.52 -4.51 4.72
C ALA A 105 -2.12 -3.52 3.73
N GLU A 106 -3.29 -2.96 4.07
CA GLU A 106 -3.96 -1.92 3.28
C GLU A 106 -4.49 -0.82 4.20
N ALA A 107 -4.37 0.43 3.75
CA ALA A 107 -4.98 1.60 4.38
C ALA A 107 -5.76 2.40 3.33
N HIS A 108 -6.94 2.87 3.73
CA HIS A 108 -7.79 3.76 2.94
C HIS A 108 -7.53 5.21 3.34
N ILE A 109 -7.37 6.08 2.37
CA ILE A 109 -7.08 7.50 2.53
C ILE A 109 -8.22 8.30 1.88
N PRO A 110 -9.16 8.82 2.67
CA PRO A 110 -10.22 9.67 2.12
C PRO A 110 -9.63 10.92 1.46
N ALA A 111 -10.19 11.36 0.35
CA ALA A 111 -9.76 12.58 -0.34
C ALA A 111 -9.74 13.82 0.58
N SER A 112 -10.64 13.86 1.57
CA SER A 112 -10.70 14.94 2.57
C SER A 112 -9.47 15.01 3.48
N SER A 113 -8.79 13.90 3.71
CA SER A 113 -7.58 13.82 4.55
C SER A 113 -6.29 14.06 3.77
N ILE A 114 -6.36 14.10 2.44
CA ILE A 114 -5.19 14.35 1.61
C ILE A 114 -4.77 15.82 1.69
N VAL A 115 -3.54 16.04 2.12
CA VAL A 115 -2.89 17.35 2.19
C VAL A 115 -2.17 17.61 0.87
N VAL A 116 -2.63 18.63 0.14
CA VAL A 116 -1.99 19.14 -1.07
C VAL A 116 -1.46 20.52 -0.74
N SER A 117 -0.19 20.64 -0.38
CA SER A 117 0.41 21.94 -0.10
C SER A 117 1.92 21.88 -0.27
N GLY A 118 2.54 23.01 -0.57
CA GLY A 118 3.98 23.12 -0.80
C GLY A 118 4.81 22.78 0.44
N GLY A 119 5.05 21.48 0.67
CA GLY A 119 5.85 20.94 1.76
C GLY A 119 5.07 20.14 2.81
N GLY A 120 3.73 20.14 2.79
CA GLY A 120 2.92 19.29 3.66
C GLY A 120 2.89 17.83 3.21
N HIS A 121 2.75 16.90 4.14
CA HIS A 121 2.59 15.48 3.86
C HIS A 121 1.26 14.96 4.40
N THR A 122 0.76 13.90 3.79
CA THR A 122 -0.37 13.11 4.29
C THR A 122 0.18 11.92 5.04
N ARG A 123 -0.12 11.82 6.33
CA ARG A 123 0.25 10.66 7.15
C ARG A 123 -0.77 9.55 6.97
N VAL A 124 -0.31 8.40 6.51
CA VAL A 124 -1.11 7.21 6.31
C VAL A 124 -0.67 6.16 7.31
N LEU A 125 -1.52 5.90 8.30
CA LEU A 125 -1.27 4.83 9.28
C LEU A 125 -1.95 3.54 8.81
N LEU A 126 -1.24 2.43 9.00
CA LEU A 126 -1.81 1.10 8.79
C LEU A 126 -2.79 0.78 9.93
N PRO A 127 -3.81 -0.06 9.69
CA PRO A 127 -4.77 -0.47 10.73
C PRO A 127 -4.10 -1.14 11.95
N SER A 128 -2.99 -1.81 11.72
CA SER A 128 -2.10 -2.35 12.76
C SER A 128 -0.65 -2.30 12.25
N PRO A 129 0.35 -2.22 13.15
CA PRO A 129 1.75 -2.32 12.75
C PRO A 129 2.02 -3.64 12.03
N LEU A 130 2.78 -3.56 10.95
CA LEU A 130 3.14 -4.71 10.12
C LEU A 130 4.60 -5.10 10.38
N SER A 131 4.84 -6.36 10.74
CA SER A 131 6.20 -6.89 10.92
C SER A 131 6.86 -7.09 9.57
N LEU A 132 7.99 -6.42 9.35
CA LEU A 132 8.81 -6.57 8.16
C LEU A 132 10.22 -7.03 8.53
N ALA A 133 10.74 -7.99 7.78
CA ALA A 133 12.07 -8.55 7.99
C ALA A 133 13.18 -7.63 7.43
N ALA A 134 14.35 -7.65 8.06
CA ALA A 134 15.54 -6.98 7.54
C ALA A 134 16.02 -7.63 6.24
N GLY A 135 16.55 -6.82 5.33
CA GLY A 135 17.15 -7.29 4.07
C GLY A 135 16.17 -7.87 3.06
N THR A 136 14.87 -7.80 3.34
CA THR A 136 13.80 -8.24 2.42
C THR A 136 13.23 -7.04 1.69
N GLU A 137 13.02 -7.17 0.39
CA GLU A 137 12.44 -6.12 -0.42
C GLU A 137 10.91 -6.15 -0.32
N TYR A 138 10.33 -5.00 -0.03
CA TYR A 138 8.90 -4.76 0.01
C TYR A 138 8.54 -3.58 -0.90
N ALA A 139 7.27 -3.40 -1.16
CA ALA A 139 6.78 -2.24 -1.89
C ALA A 139 5.53 -1.66 -1.22
N PHE A 140 5.42 -0.35 -1.20
CA PHE A 140 4.13 0.25 -1.04
C PHE A 140 3.56 0.62 -2.41
N VAL A 141 2.26 0.39 -2.58
CA VAL A 141 1.51 0.61 -3.82
C VAL A 141 0.41 1.62 -3.55
N VAL A 142 0.37 2.68 -4.34
CA VAL A 142 -0.64 3.73 -4.26
C VAL A 142 -1.63 3.54 -5.41
N LEU A 143 -2.90 3.43 -5.08
CA LEU A 143 -4.00 3.18 -6.00
C LEU A 143 -5.05 4.27 -5.85
N CYS A 144 -5.57 4.77 -6.95
CA CYS A 144 -6.75 5.64 -6.97
C CYS A 144 -7.64 5.30 -8.17
N ASP A 145 -8.90 5.71 -8.10
CA ASP A 145 -9.88 5.48 -9.16
C ASP A 145 -10.13 6.75 -10.01
N ASP A 146 -9.30 7.78 -9.81
CA ASP A 146 -9.37 9.06 -10.54
C ASP A 146 -8.09 9.33 -11.36
N ALA A 147 -8.13 10.36 -12.19
CA ALA A 147 -7.01 10.78 -13.02
C ALA A 147 -6.39 12.11 -12.57
N GLU A 148 -6.78 12.63 -11.41
CA GLU A 148 -6.37 13.94 -10.91
C GLU A 148 -5.42 13.84 -9.73
N THR A 149 -5.33 12.67 -9.09
CA THR A 149 -4.43 12.43 -7.95
C THR A 149 -2.99 12.29 -8.41
N ALA A 150 -2.08 13.02 -7.75
CA ALA A 150 -0.67 13.02 -8.10
C ALA A 150 0.24 13.13 -6.87
N LEU A 151 1.39 12.50 -6.96
CA LEU A 151 2.42 12.45 -5.92
C LEU A 151 3.67 13.23 -6.32
N SER A 152 4.40 13.67 -5.32
CA SER A 152 5.72 14.29 -5.47
C SER A 152 6.78 13.21 -5.72
N VAL A 153 7.70 13.50 -6.62
CA VAL A 153 8.87 12.68 -6.89
C VAL A 153 10.16 13.49 -6.74
N ALA A 154 11.22 12.83 -6.33
CA ALA A 154 12.59 13.29 -6.41
C ALA A 154 13.20 12.74 -7.69
N GLU A 155 13.69 13.62 -8.56
CA GLU A 155 14.28 13.23 -9.84
C GLU A 155 15.73 13.72 -9.91
N LEU A 156 16.64 12.84 -10.26
CA LEU A 156 18.07 13.16 -10.40
C LEU A 156 18.28 14.26 -11.44
N GLY A 157 19.17 15.20 -11.13
CA GLY A 157 19.49 16.33 -12.00
C GLY A 157 18.44 17.45 -12.01
N LYS A 158 17.43 17.39 -11.13
CA LYS A 158 16.48 18.49 -10.92
C LYS A 158 16.88 19.35 -9.72
N PHE A 159 16.48 20.61 -9.77
CA PHE A 159 16.71 21.54 -8.66
C PHE A 159 15.57 21.47 -7.66
N ASP A 160 15.86 21.11 -6.42
CA ASP A 160 14.91 21.19 -5.31
C ASP A 160 14.85 22.64 -4.82
N ALA A 161 13.78 23.33 -5.18
CA ALA A 161 13.59 24.72 -4.80
C ALA A 161 13.29 24.90 -3.30
N THR A 162 12.81 23.86 -2.61
CA THR A 162 12.57 23.90 -1.17
C THR A 162 13.88 23.76 -0.39
N ALA A 163 14.70 22.81 -0.78
CA ALA A 163 16.02 22.59 -0.18
C ALA A 163 17.11 23.50 -0.78
N GLN A 164 16.78 24.29 -1.84
CA GLN A 164 17.69 25.18 -2.56
C GLN A 164 18.97 24.48 -3.07
N GLN A 165 18.82 23.24 -3.53
CA GLN A 165 19.95 22.44 -4.02
C GLN A 165 19.55 21.53 -5.19
N TRP A 166 20.57 21.13 -5.95
CA TRP A 166 20.36 20.11 -6.99
C TRP A 166 20.24 18.73 -6.37
N VAL A 167 19.30 17.91 -6.87
CA VAL A 167 19.19 16.50 -6.53
C VAL A 167 20.30 15.76 -7.27
N VAL A 168 21.43 15.61 -6.60
CA VAL A 168 22.64 14.98 -7.17
C VAL A 168 22.78 13.51 -6.79
N SER A 169 21.99 13.04 -5.83
CA SER A 169 21.93 11.65 -5.41
C SER A 169 20.51 11.31 -4.95
N GLN A 170 20.13 10.08 -5.14
CA GLN A 170 18.91 9.55 -4.49
C GLN A 170 19.27 9.21 -3.06
N PRO A 171 18.59 9.79 -2.05
CA PRO A 171 18.84 9.45 -0.64
C PRO A 171 18.54 7.99 -0.34
N TYR A 172 17.72 7.36 -1.19
CA TYR A 172 17.28 5.98 -1.08
C TYR A 172 17.85 5.14 -2.23
N GLN A 173 19.04 4.55 -2.02
CA GLN A 173 19.78 3.84 -3.07
C GLN A 173 19.26 2.43 -3.37
N VAL A 174 18.31 1.89 -2.60
CA VAL A 174 17.92 0.46 -2.64
C VAL A 174 16.46 0.26 -3.07
N GLY A 175 15.78 1.29 -3.51
CA GLY A 175 14.40 1.21 -3.97
C GLY A 175 14.25 1.70 -5.40
N VAL A 176 13.13 1.35 -6.04
CA VAL A 176 12.80 1.74 -7.42
C VAL A 176 11.35 2.20 -7.47
N LEU A 177 11.14 3.35 -8.11
CA LEU A 177 9.79 3.78 -8.48
C LEU A 177 9.29 2.95 -9.65
N LEU A 178 8.08 2.44 -9.53
CA LEU A 178 7.41 1.63 -10.53
C LEU A 178 6.06 2.27 -10.88
N SER A 179 5.75 2.36 -12.16
CA SER A 179 4.43 2.74 -12.65
C SER A 179 3.76 1.56 -13.33
N SER A 180 2.44 1.51 -13.25
CA SER A 180 1.65 0.45 -13.83
C SER A 180 0.33 1.00 -14.35
N SER A 181 -0.18 0.42 -15.42
CA SER A 181 -1.52 0.69 -15.93
C SER A 181 -2.58 -0.31 -15.47
N ASN A 182 -2.20 -1.34 -14.71
CA ASN A 182 -3.10 -2.42 -14.31
C ASN A 182 -2.77 -3.04 -12.94
N ALA A 183 -1.85 -2.42 -12.17
CA ALA A 183 -1.33 -2.92 -10.89
C ALA A 183 -0.74 -4.34 -10.92
N SER A 184 -0.39 -4.84 -12.11
CA SER A 184 0.14 -6.20 -12.33
C SER A 184 1.39 -6.20 -13.20
N THR A 185 1.46 -5.30 -14.18
CA THR A 185 2.64 -5.13 -15.05
C THR A 185 3.28 -3.79 -14.72
N TRP A 186 4.56 -3.81 -14.37
CA TRP A 186 5.25 -2.66 -13.82
C TRP A 186 6.37 -2.20 -14.74
N THR A 187 6.55 -0.89 -14.82
CA THR A 187 7.65 -0.23 -15.52
C THR A 187 8.52 0.49 -14.49
N ALA A 188 9.79 0.13 -14.44
CA ALA A 188 10.75 0.70 -13.50
C ALA A 188 11.28 2.07 -14.00
N HIS A 189 11.41 3.02 -13.08
CA HIS A 189 12.00 4.34 -13.29
C HIS A 189 13.23 4.46 -12.40
N GLN A 190 14.41 4.40 -13.00
CA GLN A 190 15.68 4.41 -12.26
C GLN A 190 16.22 5.81 -11.98
N ASP A 191 15.60 6.83 -12.54
CA ASP A 191 16.02 8.24 -12.47
C ASP A 191 15.24 9.04 -11.42
N ARG A 192 14.24 8.42 -10.77
CA ARG A 192 13.35 9.10 -9.84
C ARG A 192 12.76 8.13 -8.80
N ASP A 193 12.43 8.67 -7.63
CA ASP A 193 11.72 8.01 -6.54
C ASP A 193 10.53 8.84 -6.07
N LEU A 194 9.53 8.20 -5.48
CA LEU A 194 8.48 8.92 -4.76
C LEU A 194 9.09 9.66 -3.56
N THR A 195 8.52 10.81 -3.23
CA THR A 195 8.83 11.47 -1.96
C THR A 195 8.00 10.80 -0.87
N PHE A 196 8.66 10.10 0.05
CA PHE A 196 7.99 9.36 1.12
C PHE A 196 8.82 9.31 2.40
N ARG A 197 8.18 8.88 3.48
CA ARG A 197 8.83 8.53 4.75
C ARG A 197 8.13 7.31 5.33
N LEU A 198 8.90 6.29 5.68
CA LEU A 198 8.40 5.14 6.42
C LEU A 198 8.33 5.48 7.91
N LEU A 199 7.28 5.00 8.57
CA LEU A 199 7.01 5.25 9.98
C LEU A 199 7.13 3.93 10.74
N GLU A 200 7.99 3.90 11.74
CA GLU A 200 8.16 2.77 12.65
C GLU A 200 7.24 2.92 13.87
N ALA A 201 6.63 1.83 14.30
CA ALA A 201 5.90 1.81 15.57
C ALA A 201 6.87 1.83 16.73
N SER A 202 6.61 2.69 17.71
CA SER A 202 7.34 2.74 18.96
C SER A 202 6.43 2.30 20.10
N PHE A 203 6.84 1.29 20.84
CA PHE A 203 6.09 0.73 21.96
C PHE A 203 6.65 1.28 23.26
N SER A 204 5.78 1.85 24.09
CA SER A 204 6.16 2.45 25.38
C SER A 204 6.25 1.41 26.52
N GLY A 205 5.73 0.20 26.31
CA GLY A 205 5.70 -0.89 27.29
C GLY A 205 6.30 -2.17 26.74
N ALA A 206 6.86 -2.99 27.63
CA ALA A 206 7.37 -4.32 27.30
C ALA A 206 6.26 -5.37 27.12
N SER A 207 5.05 -5.09 27.59
CA SER A 207 3.88 -5.97 27.48
C SER A 207 2.62 -5.17 27.27
N SER A 208 1.63 -5.80 26.66
CA SER A 208 0.26 -5.28 26.52
C SER A 208 -0.71 -6.39 26.85
N GLN A 209 -1.81 -6.06 27.50
CA GLN A 209 -2.90 -6.97 27.79
C GLN A 209 -4.15 -6.53 27.05
N GLN A 210 -4.86 -7.51 26.48
CA GLN A 210 -6.14 -7.31 25.83
C GLN A 210 -7.16 -8.26 26.47
N GLU A 211 -8.22 -7.70 27.01
CA GLU A 211 -9.33 -8.51 27.51
C GLU A 211 -10.17 -9.04 26.34
N LEU A 212 -10.30 -10.36 26.27
CA LEU A 212 -11.03 -11.03 25.19
C LEU A 212 -12.48 -11.34 25.57
N GLY A 213 -12.85 -11.13 26.84
CA GLY A 213 -14.17 -11.41 27.36
C GLY A 213 -14.38 -12.88 27.76
N ALA A 214 -15.59 -13.19 28.20
CA ALA A 214 -15.96 -14.54 28.65
C ALA A 214 -16.39 -15.39 27.46
N VAL A 215 -15.87 -16.62 27.39
CA VAL A 215 -16.30 -17.64 26.43
C VAL A 215 -16.99 -18.76 27.19
N SER A 216 -18.26 -19.01 26.84
CA SER A 216 -19.04 -20.15 27.45
C SER A 216 -18.88 -21.39 26.59
N VAL A 217 -18.24 -22.41 27.14
CA VAL A 217 -18.04 -23.69 26.47
C VAL A 217 -18.70 -24.78 27.32
N SER A 218 -19.59 -25.55 26.71
CA SER A 218 -20.31 -26.67 27.36
C SER A 218 -19.72 -28.00 26.92
N GLY A 219 -19.29 -28.81 27.88
CA GLY A 219 -18.82 -30.18 27.62
C GLY A 219 -17.44 -30.29 26.95
N ALA A 220 -16.65 -29.20 26.93
CA ALA A 220 -15.28 -29.25 26.46
C ALA A 220 -14.38 -29.93 27.51
N THR A 221 -13.56 -30.87 27.07
CA THR A 221 -12.53 -31.53 27.88
C THR A 221 -11.16 -30.95 27.67
N ASP A 222 -10.94 -30.30 26.51
CA ASP A 222 -9.70 -29.74 26.11
C ASP A 222 -9.95 -28.37 25.48
N LEU A 223 -8.95 -27.48 25.59
CA LEU A 223 -8.97 -26.17 25.02
C LEU A 223 -7.62 -25.91 24.30
N LEU A 224 -7.69 -25.36 23.13
CA LEU A 224 -6.51 -24.86 22.40
C LEU A 224 -6.75 -23.40 22.02
N LEU A 225 -5.88 -22.52 22.48
CA LEU A 225 -5.87 -21.11 22.10
C LEU A 225 -4.75 -20.85 21.09
N LEU A 226 -5.10 -20.22 19.99
CA LEU A 226 -4.18 -19.87 18.93
C LEU A 226 -4.25 -18.39 18.64
N SER A 227 -3.11 -17.73 18.66
CA SER A 227 -2.94 -16.40 18.10
C SER A 227 -2.71 -16.51 16.58
N LEU A 228 -3.39 -15.69 15.80
CA LEU A 228 -3.08 -15.51 14.38
C LEU A 228 -2.03 -14.45 14.16
N SER A 229 -1.52 -13.82 15.23
CA SER A 229 -0.46 -12.82 15.18
C SER A 229 0.89 -13.52 15.14
N GLU A 230 1.71 -13.19 14.15
CA GLU A 230 3.11 -13.59 14.14
C GLU A 230 3.89 -12.81 15.19
N THR A 231 4.68 -13.50 15.99
CA THR A 231 5.63 -12.85 16.88
C THR A 231 6.88 -12.48 16.07
N PRO A 232 7.28 -11.19 16.03
CA PRO A 232 8.33 -10.74 15.11
C PRO A 232 9.74 -11.24 15.44
N ASN A 233 9.96 -11.73 16.64
CA ASN A 233 11.24 -12.29 17.08
C ASN A 233 11.08 -13.31 18.22
N ALA A 234 12.16 -13.99 18.56
CA ALA A 234 12.17 -15.01 19.62
C ALA A 234 11.95 -14.44 21.03
N ASP A 235 12.05 -13.13 21.21
CA ASP A 235 11.91 -12.46 22.51
C ASP A 235 10.46 -12.02 22.77
N THR A 236 9.57 -12.19 21.80
CA THR A 236 8.14 -11.88 21.94
C THR A 236 7.32 -13.17 22.04
N ARG A 237 6.32 -13.18 22.91
CA ARG A 237 5.43 -14.30 23.09
C ARG A 237 4.01 -13.84 23.40
N VAL A 238 3.04 -14.66 23.04
CA VAL A 238 1.63 -14.50 23.41
C VAL A 238 1.31 -15.53 24.50
N GLU A 239 0.71 -15.07 25.58
CA GLU A 239 0.20 -15.90 26.68
C GLU A 239 -1.26 -15.52 26.95
N TYR A 240 -2.04 -16.49 27.40
CA TYR A 240 -3.45 -16.29 27.75
C TYR A 240 -3.65 -16.54 29.23
N ASP A 241 -4.13 -15.51 29.94
CA ASP A 241 -4.59 -15.64 31.32
C ASP A 241 -6.09 -15.96 31.33
N MET A 242 -6.45 -17.14 31.77
CA MET A 242 -7.83 -17.63 31.83
C MET A 242 -8.30 -17.71 33.28
N ALA A 243 -9.38 -17.01 33.57
CA ALA A 243 -10.11 -17.20 34.83
C ALA A 243 -11.08 -18.35 34.69
N LEU A 244 -10.94 -19.40 35.51
CA LEU A 244 -11.82 -20.56 35.55
C LEU A 244 -12.99 -20.30 36.49
N PRO A 245 -14.14 -21.04 36.35
CA PRO A 245 -15.32 -20.86 37.20
C PRO A 245 -15.08 -21.02 38.71
N GLY A 246 -14.01 -21.74 39.09
CA GLY A 246 -13.58 -21.89 40.49
C GLY A 246 -12.80 -20.72 41.09
N GLY A 247 -12.53 -19.66 40.28
CA GLY A 247 -11.73 -18.51 40.70
C GLY A 247 -10.22 -18.70 40.51
N GLU A 248 -9.79 -19.81 39.97
CA GLU A 248 -8.42 -20.10 39.60
C GLU A 248 -8.09 -19.40 38.29
N THR A 249 -6.87 -18.84 38.18
CA THR A 249 -6.33 -18.27 36.93
C THR A 249 -5.20 -19.17 36.43
N LEU A 250 -5.28 -19.55 35.15
CA LEU A 250 -4.24 -20.32 34.47
C LEU A 250 -3.63 -19.46 33.37
N THR A 251 -2.31 -19.47 33.31
CA THR A 251 -1.58 -18.87 32.19
C THR A 251 -1.16 -19.98 31.24
N VAL A 252 -1.54 -19.83 29.96
CA VAL A 252 -1.30 -20.81 28.91
C VAL A 252 -0.55 -20.13 27.75
N ALA A 253 0.48 -20.80 27.27
CA ALA A 253 1.20 -20.32 26.10
C ALA A 253 0.38 -20.52 24.80
N ASP A 254 0.65 -19.69 23.80
CA ASP A 254 0.01 -19.81 22.49
C ASP A 254 0.27 -21.19 21.88
N GLY A 255 -0.76 -21.81 21.34
CA GLY A 255 -0.71 -23.15 20.75
C GLY A 255 -0.52 -24.30 21.75
N GLN A 256 -0.55 -24.03 23.08
CA GLN A 256 -0.46 -25.07 24.08
C GLN A 256 -1.85 -25.65 24.39
N PRO A 257 -2.08 -26.96 24.19
CA PRO A 257 -3.32 -27.59 24.57
C PRO A 257 -3.46 -27.65 26.10
N LEU A 258 -4.62 -27.23 26.60
CA LEU A 258 -4.98 -27.28 28.00
C LEU A 258 -6.10 -28.33 28.19
N ARG A 259 -5.87 -29.26 29.11
CA ARG A 259 -6.91 -30.20 29.55
C ARG A 259 -7.72 -29.57 30.67
N LEU A 260 -9.02 -29.42 30.45
CA LEU A 260 -9.94 -28.96 31.47
C LEU A 260 -10.28 -30.12 32.38
N ALA A 261 -10.17 -29.92 33.70
CA ALA A 261 -10.60 -30.91 34.64
C ALA A 261 -12.13 -31.13 34.53
N ALA A 262 -12.55 -32.38 34.49
CA ALA A 262 -13.96 -32.77 34.43
C ALA A 262 -14.70 -32.45 35.72
#